data_b1a4b0c8a37c13f225c594bd7a4a4a6b
#
_entry.id   b1a4b0c8a37c13f225c594bd7a4a4a6b
#
_cell.length_a   1.000
_cell.length_b   1.000
_cell.length_c   1.000
_cell.angle_alpha   90.00
_cell.angle_beta   90.00
_cell.angle_gamma   90.00
#
_symmetry.space_group_name_H-M   'P 1'
#
loop_
_entity.id
_entity.type
_entity.pdbx_description
1 polymer ?
#
loop_
_entity_poly.entity_id
_entity_poly.type
_entity_poly.pdbx_seq_one_letter_code
_entity_poly.pdbx_strand_id
1 'polypeptide(L)'
;VYEWGTFPTEKLKNIPSSSETGKLTQISAGLDHVLAVNEEGQIFTWGNDRMGLSQIPMELEMNPQPIKQISAGYQISLALTEDGRLYNWGSDYLLNISIPSEVQGNIAKFEDNTNIVIALTNDGEVVPLSNTNSAFSNVPEEIQGNVVDIALTDESAAALTSDGKVYTWGNNIKRSMNVPEEIQGHVTALAAGRYHYTAILDDGSVASWGDNNFGQTKSPSVGEKVTAVYAGYYSSYAVTESGNVKSWGLDGYLMGTDAFGRDVFRRLIVGGRMTMT
;
A
#
# COMPACT_ATOMS: atom_id res chain seq x y z
N VAL A 1 -9.00 1.81 17.72
CA VAL A 1 -7.71 1.23 17.30
C VAL A 1 -7.03 0.63 18.51
N TYR A 2 -6.39 -0.52 18.35
CA TYR A 2 -5.58 -1.17 19.37
C TYR A 2 -4.19 -1.43 18.79
N GLU A 3 -3.17 -1.09 19.53
CA GLU A 3 -1.77 -1.37 19.20
C GLU A 3 -1.20 -2.44 20.13
N TRP A 4 -0.26 -3.22 19.63
CA TRP A 4 0.46 -4.25 20.38
C TRP A 4 1.84 -4.47 19.78
N GLY A 5 2.74 -5.03 20.57
CA GLY A 5 4.13 -5.29 20.18
C GLY A 5 5.11 -4.38 20.91
N THR A 6 6.33 -4.33 20.40
CA THR A 6 7.38 -3.42 20.89
C THR A 6 7.37 -2.16 20.02
N PHE A 7 7.17 -1.02 20.64
CA PHE A 7 7.11 0.25 19.93
C PHE A 7 8.49 0.93 19.92
N PRO A 8 8.90 1.47 18.78
CA PRO A 8 10.16 2.21 18.66
C PRO A 8 10.13 3.53 19.45
N THR A 9 8.93 4.07 19.73
CA THR A 9 8.75 5.29 20.52
C THR A 9 7.53 5.18 21.43
N GLU A 10 7.60 5.81 22.63
CA GLU A 10 6.43 5.91 23.51
C GLU A 10 5.27 6.72 22.90
N LYS A 11 5.56 7.60 21.94
CA LYS A 11 4.55 8.44 21.26
C LYS A 11 3.57 7.61 20.41
N LEU A 12 3.96 6.43 19.94
CA LEU A 12 3.06 5.51 19.24
C LEU A 12 1.94 4.98 20.14
N LYS A 13 2.09 5.05 21.45
CA LYS A 13 1.07 4.65 22.43
C LYS A 13 -0.06 5.68 22.59
N ASN A 14 0.11 6.88 22.06
CA ASN A 14 -0.87 7.96 22.18
C ASN A 14 -1.96 7.83 21.10
N ILE A 15 -2.68 6.71 21.09
CA ILE A 15 -3.76 6.46 20.15
C ILE A 15 -4.93 7.39 20.50
N PRO A 16 -5.44 8.18 19.55
CA PRO A 16 -6.66 8.95 19.76
C PRO A 16 -7.84 8.06 20.16
N SER A 17 -8.63 8.51 21.11
CA SER A 17 -9.80 7.75 21.56
C SER A 17 -10.89 7.70 20.47
N SER A 18 -11.76 6.69 20.53
CA SER A 18 -12.89 6.60 19.59
C SER A 18 -13.91 7.75 19.73
N SER A 19 -13.93 8.42 20.88
CA SER A 19 -14.72 9.62 21.08
C SER A 19 -14.16 10.86 20.38
N GLU A 20 -12.85 10.86 20.10
CA GLU A 20 -12.16 11.92 19.37
C GLU A 20 -12.19 11.66 17.86
N THR A 21 -12.00 10.42 17.44
CA THR A 21 -11.87 10.07 16.02
C THR A 21 -13.18 9.76 15.33
N GLY A 22 -14.22 9.37 16.06
CA GLY A 22 -15.38 8.75 15.44
C GLY A 22 -15.02 7.39 14.83
N LYS A 23 -15.74 6.99 13.79
CA LYS A 23 -15.50 5.74 13.06
C LYS A 23 -14.43 5.93 12.02
N LEU A 24 -13.30 5.22 12.19
CA LEU A 24 -12.21 5.22 11.24
C LEU A 24 -12.52 4.32 10.03
N THR A 25 -12.19 4.81 8.84
CA THR A 25 -12.36 4.11 7.55
C THR A 25 -11.06 3.61 6.98
N GLN A 26 -9.95 4.31 7.26
CA GLN A 26 -8.62 3.95 6.78
C GLN A 26 -7.58 4.11 7.90
N ILE A 27 -6.54 3.31 7.85
CA ILE A 27 -5.37 3.42 8.70
C ILE A 27 -4.12 3.03 7.91
N SER A 28 -3.05 3.79 8.06
CA SER A 28 -1.73 3.50 7.49
C SER A 28 -0.66 3.67 8.57
N ALA A 29 0.22 2.68 8.70
CA ALA A 29 1.30 2.68 9.68
C ALA A 29 2.65 2.76 8.96
N GLY A 30 3.40 3.81 9.25
CA GLY A 30 4.77 4.00 8.80
C GLY A 30 5.80 3.40 9.78
N LEU A 31 7.04 3.84 9.68
CA LEU A 31 8.12 3.35 10.55
C LEU A 31 7.85 3.66 12.02
N ASP A 32 7.41 4.89 12.33
CA ASP A 32 7.28 5.39 13.70
C ASP A 32 6.13 6.39 13.89
N HIS A 33 5.24 6.50 12.90
CA HIS A 33 4.00 7.26 12.97
C HIS A 33 2.85 6.53 12.28
N VAL A 34 1.64 6.94 12.56
CA VAL A 34 0.41 6.36 12.02
C VAL A 34 -0.49 7.48 11.51
N LEU A 35 -1.15 7.23 10.40
CA LEU A 35 -2.25 8.04 9.88
C LEU A 35 -3.55 7.25 9.96
N ALA A 36 -4.65 7.94 10.24
CA ALA A 36 -5.99 7.38 10.13
C ALA A 36 -6.95 8.43 9.57
N VAL A 37 -8.02 7.96 8.95
CA VAL A 37 -9.10 8.81 8.41
C VAL A 37 -10.43 8.30 8.92
N ASN A 38 -11.33 9.20 9.31
CA ASN A 38 -12.70 8.87 9.69
C ASN A 38 -13.71 9.04 8.53
N GLU A 39 -14.97 8.73 8.78
CA GLU A 39 -16.03 8.84 7.78
C GLU A 39 -16.27 10.28 7.30
N GLU A 40 -15.91 11.29 8.09
CA GLU A 40 -16.00 12.70 7.76
C GLU A 40 -14.83 13.23 6.95
N GLY A 41 -13.83 12.39 6.67
CA GLY A 41 -12.60 12.78 5.96
C GLY A 41 -11.56 13.49 6.83
N GLN A 42 -11.75 13.50 8.16
CA GLN A 42 -10.76 14.05 9.07
C GLN A 42 -9.56 13.11 9.20
N ILE A 43 -8.37 13.67 9.12
CA ILE A 43 -7.12 12.93 9.26
C ILE A 43 -6.62 13.05 10.69
N PHE A 44 -6.22 11.94 11.26
CA PHE A 44 -5.59 11.82 12.58
C PHE A 44 -4.18 11.28 12.41
N THR A 45 -3.25 11.78 13.21
CA THR A 45 -1.87 11.32 13.22
C THR A 45 -1.37 11.17 14.66
N TRP A 46 -0.59 10.14 14.90
CA TRP A 46 0.10 9.92 16.18
C TRP A 46 1.42 9.20 15.97
N GLY A 47 2.26 9.20 16.99
CA GLY A 47 3.61 8.65 16.95
C GLY A 47 4.67 9.73 16.91
N ASN A 48 5.71 9.53 16.12
CA ASN A 48 6.79 10.50 15.99
C ASN A 48 6.30 11.72 15.19
N ASP A 49 6.50 12.90 15.74
CA ASP A 49 6.16 14.19 15.13
C ASP A 49 7.38 14.97 14.60
N ARG A 50 8.54 14.31 14.58
CA ARG A 50 9.75 14.90 14.00
C ARG A 50 9.49 15.23 12.53
N MET A 51 10.13 16.31 12.08
CA MET A 51 10.07 16.74 10.68
C MET A 51 8.65 17.11 10.19
N GLY A 52 7.72 17.40 11.11
CA GLY A 52 6.39 17.85 10.75
C GLY A 52 5.40 16.73 10.35
N LEU A 53 5.66 15.50 10.75
CA LEU A 53 4.77 14.35 10.44
C LEU A 53 3.36 14.50 11.05
N SER A 54 3.21 15.29 12.10
CA SER A 54 1.91 15.63 12.71
C SER A 54 1.28 16.94 12.15
N GLN A 55 1.98 17.64 11.26
CA GLN A 55 1.52 18.91 10.69
C GLN A 55 0.67 18.69 9.44
N ILE A 56 -0.56 18.22 9.64
CA ILE A 56 -1.51 18.05 8.55
C ILE A 56 -1.68 19.38 7.79
N PRO A 57 -1.67 19.38 6.44
CA PRO A 57 -1.89 20.59 5.66
C PRO A 57 -3.17 21.31 6.10
N MET A 58 -3.06 22.65 6.34
CA MET A 58 -4.16 23.47 6.85
C MET A 58 -5.42 23.36 5.97
N GLU A 59 -5.25 23.16 4.67
CA GLU A 59 -6.35 22.97 3.72
C GLU A 59 -7.19 21.74 4.05
N LEU A 60 -6.54 20.61 4.42
CA LEU A 60 -7.22 19.38 4.82
C LEU A 60 -7.77 19.44 6.25
N GLU A 61 -7.07 20.14 7.15
CA GLU A 61 -7.47 20.29 8.55
C GLU A 61 -8.69 21.19 8.70
N MET A 62 -8.70 22.35 8.02
CA MET A 62 -9.76 23.33 8.09
C MET A 62 -10.98 23.01 7.23
N ASN A 63 -10.80 22.21 6.20
CA ASN A 63 -11.85 21.81 5.28
C ASN A 63 -11.70 20.32 4.93
N PRO A 64 -12.09 19.41 5.85
CA PRO A 64 -12.01 17.97 5.61
C PRO A 64 -12.74 17.58 4.33
N GLN A 65 -12.08 16.77 3.52
CA GLN A 65 -12.60 16.29 2.24
C GLN A 65 -12.58 14.76 2.23
N PRO A 66 -13.43 14.11 1.44
CA PRO A 66 -13.37 12.67 1.28
C PRO A 66 -11.99 12.21 0.84
N ILE A 67 -11.38 11.34 1.63
CA ILE A 67 -10.02 10.82 1.42
C ILE A 67 -10.12 9.45 0.77
N LYS A 68 -9.49 9.33 -0.41
CA LYS A 68 -9.43 8.10 -1.20
C LYS A 68 -8.33 7.16 -0.71
N GLN A 69 -7.16 7.71 -0.39
CA GLN A 69 -5.98 6.92 -0.01
C GLN A 69 -5.09 7.71 0.94
N ILE A 70 -4.51 7.05 1.93
CA ILE A 70 -3.46 7.59 2.79
C ILE A 70 -2.23 6.68 2.79
N SER A 71 -1.06 7.26 2.98
CA SER A 71 0.16 6.51 3.28
C SER A 71 0.98 7.21 4.36
N ALA A 72 1.41 6.44 5.36
CA ALA A 72 2.44 6.79 6.30
C ALA A 72 3.76 6.17 5.82
N GLY A 73 4.57 6.95 5.13
CA GLY A 73 5.87 6.54 4.60
C GLY A 73 7.00 6.58 5.64
N TYR A 74 8.24 6.57 5.17
CA TYR A 74 9.41 6.53 6.06
C TYR A 74 9.53 7.80 6.93
N GLN A 75 9.44 8.98 6.34
CA GLN A 75 9.49 10.29 7.04
C GLN A 75 8.50 11.27 6.42
N ILE A 76 7.49 10.76 5.77
CA ILE A 76 6.52 11.52 5.02
C ILE A 76 5.13 10.94 5.24
N SER A 77 4.16 11.79 5.14
CA SER A 77 2.74 11.45 5.12
C SER A 77 2.13 11.90 3.80
N LEU A 78 1.26 11.09 3.24
CA LEU A 78 0.59 11.34 1.98
C LEU A 78 -0.92 11.13 2.15
N ALA A 79 -1.72 11.98 1.52
CA ALA A 79 -3.17 11.83 1.44
C ALA A 79 -3.66 12.22 0.05
N LEU A 80 -4.42 11.32 -0.58
CA LEU A 80 -5.10 11.54 -1.84
C LEU A 80 -6.59 11.73 -1.57
N THR A 81 -7.15 12.82 -2.04
CA THR A 81 -8.58 13.11 -1.95
C THR A 81 -9.36 12.46 -3.09
N GLU A 82 -10.66 12.29 -2.92
CA GLU A 82 -11.54 11.72 -3.96
C GLU A 82 -11.58 12.55 -5.25
N ASP A 83 -11.32 13.87 -5.16
CA ASP A 83 -11.21 14.75 -6.32
C ASP A 83 -9.84 14.69 -7.01
N GLY A 84 -8.98 13.75 -6.62
CA GLY A 84 -7.70 13.46 -7.28
C GLY A 84 -6.54 14.39 -6.89
N ARG A 85 -6.63 15.11 -5.78
CA ARG A 85 -5.55 15.95 -5.25
C ARG A 85 -4.69 15.17 -4.27
N LEU A 86 -3.39 15.20 -4.48
CA LEU A 86 -2.41 14.58 -3.58
C LEU A 86 -1.76 15.66 -2.70
N TYR A 87 -1.76 15.41 -1.41
CA TYR A 87 -1.09 16.22 -0.39
C TYR A 87 0.04 15.41 0.23
N ASN A 88 1.14 16.09 0.53
CA ASN A 88 2.25 15.51 1.27
C ASN A 88 2.70 16.46 2.39
N TRP A 89 3.16 15.89 3.50
CA TRP A 89 3.75 16.62 4.61
C TRP A 89 4.77 15.76 5.36
N GLY A 90 5.53 16.38 6.25
CA GLY A 90 6.67 15.74 6.88
C GLY A 90 7.97 16.16 6.19
N SER A 91 8.98 15.29 6.21
CA SER A 91 10.25 15.55 5.52
C SER A 91 10.26 14.93 4.12
N ASP A 92 10.35 15.79 3.13
CA ASP A 92 10.52 15.37 1.74
C ASP A 92 11.99 15.29 1.29
N TYR A 93 12.93 15.51 2.23
CA TYR A 93 14.37 15.61 1.93
C TYR A 93 14.92 14.41 1.11
N LEU A 94 14.42 13.22 1.38
CA LEU A 94 14.84 12.00 0.65
C LEU A 94 14.11 11.85 -0.69
N LEU A 95 12.82 12.17 -0.71
CA LEU A 95 11.94 11.93 -1.87
C LEU A 95 11.88 13.13 -2.80
N ASN A 96 12.12 14.36 -2.28
CA ASN A 96 12.04 15.61 -3.04
C ASN A 96 10.79 15.64 -3.93
N ILE A 97 9.62 15.51 -3.30
CA ILE A 97 8.34 15.38 -4.00
C ILE A 97 8.00 16.68 -4.72
N SER A 98 7.72 16.55 -5.99
CA SER A 98 7.21 17.62 -6.84
C SER A 98 5.98 17.10 -7.59
N ILE A 99 4.81 17.59 -7.22
CA ILE A 99 3.56 17.22 -7.88
C ILE A 99 3.30 18.25 -8.98
N PRO A 100 3.37 17.85 -10.25
CA PRO A 100 3.08 18.76 -11.35
C PRO A 100 1.64 19.29 -11.27
N SER A 101 1.45 20.56 -11.55
CA SER A 101 0.12 21.20 -11.46
C SER A 101 -0.92 20.56 -12.39
N GLU A 102 -0.47 20.04 -13.52
CA GLU A 102 -1.29 19.36 -14.54
C GLU A 102 -1.86 18.00 -14.08
N VAL A 103 -1.23 17.36 -13.06
CA VAL A 103 -1.75 16.10 -12.52
C VAL A 103 -2.58 16.29 -11.25
N GLN A 104 -2.47 17.44 -10.58
CA GLN A 104 -3.31 17.75 -9.42
C GLN A 104 -4.79 17.84 -9.79
N GLY A 105 -5.62 17.07 -9.12
CA GLY A 105 -7.04 16.89 -9.44
C GLY A 105 -7.30 15.79 -10.48
N ASN A 106 -6.27 15.06 -10.90
CA ASN A 106 -6.39 13.95 -11.85
C ASN A 106 -5.76 12.64 -11.36
N ILE A 107 -5.32 12.56 -10.11
CA ILE A 107 -4.66 11.37 -9.58
C ILE A 107 -5.72 10.34 -9.16
N ALA A 108 -5.60 9.13 -9.71
CA ALA A 108 -6.45 7.99 -9.39
C ALA A 108 -5.91 7.17 -8.21
N LYS A 109 -4.58 7.00 -8.12
CA LYS A 109 -3.89 6.19 -7.12
C LYS A 109 -2.44 6.68 -7.00
N PHE A 110 -1.81 6.44 -5.87
CA PHE A 110 -0.37 6.58 -5.74
C PHE A 110 0.24 5.37 -5.03
N GLU A 111 1.51 5.15 -5.23
CA GLU A 111 2.34 4.20 -4.48
C GLU A 111 3.63 4.90 -4.04
N ASP A 112 4.08 4.59 -2.85
CA ASP A 112 5.30 5.15 -2.28
C ASP A 112 6.20 4.10 -1.62
N ASN A 113 7.49 4.37 -1.66
CA ASN A 113 8.49 3.67 -0.89
C ASN A 113 9.54 4.67 -0.37
N THR A 114 10.67 4.18 0.15
CA THR A 114 11.74 5.07 0.65
C THR A 114 12.48 5.87 -0.42
N ASN A 115 12.28 5.55 -1.70
CA ASN A 115 13.06 6.08 -2.82
C ASN A 115 12.23 6.94 -3.78
N ILE A 116 10.93 6.69 -3.89
CA ILE A 116 10.07 7.34 -4.88
C ILE A 116 8.61 7.36 -4.44
N VAL A 117 7.87 8.33 -4.96
CA VAL A 117 6.40 8.32 -5.07
C VAL A 117 6.04 8.30 -6.55
N ILE A 118 5.17 7.41 -6.95
CA ILE A 118 4.58 7.37 -8.30
C ILE A 118 3.07 7.54 -8.21
N ALA A 119 2.50 8.26 -9.16
CA ALA A 119 1.06 8.43 -9.29
C ALA A 119 0.55 7.77 -10.57
N LEU A 120 -0.64 7.22 -10.48
CA LEU A 120 -1.48 6.83 -11.63
C LEU A 120 -2.56 7.89 -11.79
N THR A 121 -2.70 8.45 -12.98
CA THR A 121 -3.77 9.40 -13.29
C THR A 121 -5.06 8.69 -13.70
N ASN A 122 -6.18 9.40 -13.69
CA ASN A 122 -7.46 8.88 -14.21
C ASN A 122 -7.41 8.59 -15.72
N ASP A 123 -6.45 9.19 -16.43
CA ASP A 123 -6.23 8.98 -17.86
C ASP A 123 -5.32 7.79 -18.16
N GLY A 124 -4.87 7.06 -17.11
CA GLY A 124 -4.02 5.88 -17.25
C GLY A 124 -2.53 6.19 -17.46
N GLU A 125 -2.07 7.38 -17.11
CA GLU A 125 -0.66 7.75 -17.16
C GLU A 125 0.02 7.49 -15.82
N VAL A 126 1.25 7.04 -15.85
CA VAL A 126 2.10 6.87 -14.67
C VAL A 126 3.11 8.01 -14.58
N VAL A 127 3.04 8.76 -13.49
CA VAL A 127 3.86 9.97 -13.27
C VAL A 127 4.74 9.77 -12.03
N PRO A 128 6.07 9.75 -12.17
CA PRO A 128 6.98 9.84 -11.03
C PRO A 128 6.86 11.23 -10.38
N LEU A 129 6.59 11.28 -9.07
CA LEU A 129 6.42 12.53 -8.34
C LEU A 129 7.68 12.93 -7.55
N SER A 130 8.64 12.04 -7.41
CA SER A 130 9.91 12.32 -6.75
C SER A 130 10.93 12.81 -7.78
N ASN A 131 11.54 13.94 -7.50
CA ASN A 131 12.58 14.51 -8.34
C ASN A 131 13.95 13.84 -8.05
N THR A 132 13.98 12.52 -8.10
CA THR A 132 15.19 11.71 -7.97
C THR A 132 15.52 11.09 -9.32
N ASN A 133 16.78 11.22 -9.74
CA ASN A 133 17.26 10.53 -10.94
C ASN A 133 17.47 9.04 -10.61
N SER A 134 16.40 8.29 -10.59
CA SER A 134 16.40 6.86 -10.26
C SER A 134 15.91 6.03 -11.44
N ALA A 135 16.20 4.73 -11.40
CA ALA A 135 15.67 3.79 -12.39
C ALA A 135 14.14 3.75 -12.45
N PHE A 136 13.46 4.18 -11.37
CA PHE A 136 12.01 4.29 -11.30
C PHE A 136 11.43 5.40 -12.18
N SER A 137 12.23 6.44 -12.50
CA SER A 137 11.77 7.54 -13.36
C SER A 137 11.63 7.14 -14.83
N ASN A 138 12.17 5.98 -15.22
CA ASN A 138 12.12 5.48 -16.59
C ASN A 138 10.85 4.66 -16.84
N VAL A 139 9.69 5.27 -16.68
CA VAL A 139 8.40 4.63 -16.99
C VAL A 139 8.36 4.28 -18.49
N PRO A 140 8.00 3.04 -18.88
CA PRO A 140 7.87 2.67 -20.29
C PRO A 140 6.86 3.57 -21.01
N GLU A 141 7.25 4.17 -22.13
CA GLU A 141 6.41 5.11 -22.87
C GLU A 141 5.18 4.42 -23.48
N GLU A 142 5.33 3.16 -23.87
CA GLU A 142 4.28 2.36 -24.50
C GLU A 142 3.08 2.03 -23.59
N ILE A 143 3.20 2.18 -22.27
CA ILE A 143 2.07 1.91 -21.36
C ILE A 143 1.23 3.15 -21.07
N GLN A 144 1.75 4.35 -21.35
CA GLN A 144 1.10 5.60 -21.00
C GLN A 144 -0.29 5.72 -21.63
N GLY A 145 -1.26 6.14 -20.82
CA GLY A 145 -2.67 6.24 -21.20
C GLY A 145 -3.44 4.92 -21.21
N ASN A 146 -2.82 3.79 -20.75
CA ASN A 146 -3.46 2.48 -20.72
C ASN A 146 -3.35 1.76 -19.36
N VAL A 147 -2.75 2.40 -18.38
CA VAL A 147 -2.53 1.80 -17.06
C VAL A 147 -3.78 1.88 -16.20
N VAL A 148 -4.12 0.79 -15.52
CA VAL A 148 -5.28 0.69 -14.62
C VAL A 148 -4.89 0.40 -13.16
N ASP A 149 -3.68 -0.08 -12.90
CA ASP A 149 -3.14 -0.30 -11.55
C ASP A 149 -1.62 -0.20 -11.53
N ILE A 150 -1.07 0.19 -10.40
CA ILE A 150 0.37 0.30 -10.15
C ILE A 150 0.74 -0.37 -8.84
N ALA A 151 1.95 -0.90 -8.74
CA ALA A 151 2.51 -1.46 -7.53
C ALA A 151 4.02 -1.20 -7.46
N LEU A 152 4.57 -1.03 -6.27
CA LEU A 152 5.94 -0.57 -6.05
C LEU A 152 6.65 -1.45 -5.00
N THR A 153 7.73 -2.12 -5.41
CA THR A 153 8.68 -2.77 -4.50
C THR A 153 9.77 -1.77 -4.06
N ASP A 154 10.70 -2.17 -3.19
CA ASP A 154 11.83 -1.30 -2.82
C ASP A 154 12.70 -0.91 -4.03
N GLU A 155 12.75 -1.73 -5.09
CA GLU A 155 13.72 -1.58 -6.19
C GLU A 155 13.09 -1.56 -7.59
N SER A 156 11.82 -1.92 -7.73
CA SER A 156 11.13 -1.94 -9.03
C SER A 156 9.68 -1.51 -8.91
N ALA A 157 9.14 -1.01 -10.01
CA ALA A 157 7.74 -0.68 -10.16
C ALA A 157 7.08 -1.63 -11.17
N ALA A 158 5.78 -1.82 -11.03
CA ALA A 158 4.94 -2.54 -11.97
C ALA A 158 3.69 -1.73 -12.31
N ALA A 159 3.26 -1.82 -13.54
CA ALA A 159 1.98 -1.29 -14.03
C ALA A 159 1.17 -2.41 -14.67
N LEU A 160 -0.10 -2.43 -14.35
CA LEU A 160 -1.11 -3.27 -15.00
C LEU A 160 -1.83 -2.44 -16.06
N THR A 161 -1.85 -2.92 -17.28
CA THR A 161 -2.62 -2.30 -18.37
C THR A 161 -4.02 -2.90 -18.49
N SER A 162 -4.92 -2.18 -19.16
CA SER A 162 -6.33 -2.57 -19.28
C SER A 162 -6.55 -3.90 -20.02
N ASP A 163 -5.55 -4.38 -20.78
CA ASP A 163 -5.55 -5.69 -21.45
C ASP A 163 -4.97 -6.82 -20.56
N GLY A 164 -4.76 -6.57 -19.27
CA GLY A 164 -4.30 -7.57 -18.30
C GLY A 164 -2.80 -7.87 -18.34
N LYS A 165 -2.00 -7.06 -19.05
CA LYS A 165 -0.54 -7.21 -19.09
C LYS A 165 0.13 -6.43 -17.97
N VAL A 166 1.25 -6.94 -17.52
CA VAL A 166 2.10 -6.31 -16.51
C VAL A 166 3.43 -5.91 -17.10
N TYR A 167 3.75 -4.64 -16.94
CA TYR A 167 5.04 -4.04 -17.32
C TYR A 167 5.81 -3.68 -16.06
N THR A 168 7.12 -3.88 -16.09
CA THR A 168 7.97 -3.60 -14.93
C THR A 168 9.19 -2.78 -15.34
N TRP A 169 9.61 -1.87 -14.46
CA TRP A 169 10.83 -1.07 -14.64
C TRP A 169 11.52 -0.81 -13.29
N GLY A 170 12.72 -0.25 -13.31
CA GLY A 170 13.54 -0.07 -12.11
C GLY A 170 14.73 -1.02 -12.09
N ASN A 171 15.09 -1.52 -10.91
CA ASN A 171 16.18 -2.44 -10.71
C ASN A 171 15.65 -3.88 -10.54
N ASN A 172 16.11 -4.80 -11.38
CA ASN A 172 15.67 -6.21 -11.34
C ASN A 172 16.33 -6.99 -10.19
N ILE A 173 16.11 -6.57 -8.95
CA ILE A 173 16.60 -7.25 -7.76
C ILE A 173 15.72 -8.48 -7.48
N LYS A 174 16.38 -9.61 -7.20
CA LYS A 174 15.67 -10.87 -6.89
C LYS A 174 14.68 -11.32 -7.98
N ARG A 175 14.92 -10.92 -9.23
CA ARG A 175 14.05 -11.22 -10.38
C ARG A 175 12.63 -10.62 -10.24
N SER A 176 12.49 -9.53 -9.51
CA SER A 176 11.17 -8.86 -9.31
C SER A 176 10.57 -8.40 -10.65
N MET A 177 11.39 -8.10 -11.65
CA MET A 177 10.92 -7.69 -12.97
C MET A 177 10.65 -8.87 -13.94
N ASN A 178 10.87 -10.11 -13.51
CA ASN A 178 10.63 -11.28 -14.36
C ASN A 178 9.17 -11.74 -14.23
N VAL A 179 8.26 -11.00 -14.84
CA VAL A 179 6.84 -11.37 -14.88
C VAL A 179 6.67 -12.71 -15.62
N PRO A 180 6.00 -13.70 -15.06
CA PRO A 180 5.74 -14.96 -15.77
C PRO A 180 4.93 -14.73 -17.05
N GLU A 181 5.35 -15.31 -18.17
CA GLU A 181 4.72 -15.10 -19.46
C GLU A 181 3.26 -15.63 -19.49
N GLU A 182 3.04 -16.71 -18.78
CA GLU A 182 1.72 -17.37 -18.68
C GLU A 182 0.62 -16.55 -18.00
N ILE A 183 0.98 -15.51 -17.25
CA ILE A 183 -0.03 -14.62 -16.62
C ILE A 183 -0.28 -13.35 -17.45
N GLN A 184 0.53 -13.08 -18.47
CA GLN A 184 0.36 -11.89 -19.29
C GLN A 184 -0.96 -11.90 -20.06
N GLY A 185 -1.73 -10.83 -19.90
CA GLY A 185 -3.08 -10.70 -20.44
C GLY A 185 -4.19 -11.26 -19.54
N HIS A 186 -3.84 -11.76 -18.34
CA HIS A 186 -4.79 -12.36 -17.40
C HIS A 186 -4.81 -11.68 -16.03
N VAL A 187 -3.98 -10.67 -15.80
CA VAL A 187 -3.89 -9.99 -14.50
C VAL A 187 -5.03 -8.98 -14.33
N THR A 188 -5.63 -8.94 -13.15
CA THR A 188 -6.73 -8.02 -12.80
C THR A 188 -6.42 -7.10 -11.63
N ALA A 189 -5.45 -7.43 -10.78
CA ALA A 189 -4.96 -6.59 -9.69
C ALA A 189 -3.54 -6.96 -9.31
N LEU A 190 -2.81 -5.99 -8.75
CA LEU A 190 -1.42 -6.13 -8.30
C LEU A 190 -1.26 -5.74 -6.83
N ALA A 191 -0.31 -6.39 -6.16
CA ALA A 191 0.25 -5.94 -4.90
C ALA A 191 1.76 -6.20 -4.90
N ALA A 192 2.53 -5.36 -4.21
CA ALA A 192 3.98 -5.48 -4.14
C ALA A 192 4.45 -5.58 -2.68
N GLY A 193 5.34 -6.52 -2.43
CA GLY A 193 6.12 -6.60 -1.21
C GLY A 193 7.53 -6.02 -1.42
N ARG A 194 8.49 -6.41 -0.58
CA ARG A 194 9.82 -5.82 -0.65
C ARG A 194 10.52 -6.03 -2.00
N TYR A 195 10.53 -7.26 -2.52
CA TYR A 195 11.17 -7.64 -3.79
C TYR A 195 10.35 -8.69 -4.54
N HIS A 196 9.04 -8.73 -4.33
CA HIS A 196 8.14 -9.65 -5.01
C HIS A 196 6.81 -8.97 -5.30
N TYR A 197 6.09 -9.52 -6.23
CA TYR A 197 4.74 -9.11 -6.58
C TYR A 197 3.77 -10.27 -6.39
N THR A 198 2.53 -9.92 -6.16
CA THR A 198 1.39 -10.83 -6.11
C THR A 198 0.26 -10.26 -6.94
N ALA A 199 -0.39 -11.08 -7.75
CA ALA A 199 -1.45 -10.67 -8.66
C ALA A 199 -2.69 -11.54 -8.51
N ILE A 200 -3.86 -10.96 -8.77
CA ILE A 200 -5.10 -11.70 -9.03
C ILE A 200 -5.20 -11.92 -10.53
N LEU A 201 -5.56 -13.13 -10.95
CA LEU A 201 -5.84 -13.44 -12.34
C LEU A 201 -7.36 -13.38 -12.63
N ASP A 202 -7.72 -13.32 -13.88
CA ASP A 202 -9.11 -13.22 -14.36
C ASP A 202 -9.97 -14.43 -13.99
N ASP A 203 -9.35 -15.60 -13.76
CA ASP A 203 -10.01 -16.80 -13.24
C ASP A 203 -10.20 -16.78 -11.70
N GLY A 204 -9.74 -15.74 -11.01
CA GLY A 204 -9.78 -15.58 -9.56
C GLY A 204 -8.67 -16.31 -8.82
N SER A 205 -7.71 -16.89 -9.50
CA SER A 205 -6.50 -17.46 -8.91
C SER A 205 -5.45 -16.40 -8.60
N VAL A 206 -4.35 -16.79 -7.97
CA VAL A 206 -3.26 -15.90 -7.54
C VAL A 206 -1.94 -16.37 -8.15
N ALA A 207 -1.18 -15.43 -8.68
CA ALA A 207 0.21 -15.63 -9.10
C ALA A 207 1.15 -14.72 -8.29
N SER A 208 2.38 -15.17 -8.04
CA SER A 208 3.39 -14.36 -7.38
C SER A 208 4.77 -14.63 -8.00
N TRP A 209 5.60 -13.59 -8.10
CA TRP A 209 6.94 -13.69 -8.67
C TRP A 209 7.93 -12.75 -7.97
N GLY A 210 9.23 -12.92 -8.23
CA GLY A 210 10.30 -12.17 -7.60
C GLY A 210 11.03 -12.96 -6.52
N ASP A 211 11.36 -12.33 -5.39
CA ASP A 211 12.06 -12.98 -4.28
C ASP A 211 11.22 -14.11 -3.65
N ASN A 212 11.87 -15.25 -3.47
CA ASN A 212 11.24 -16.45 -2.90
C ASN A 212 12.06 -17.06 -1.76
N ASN A 213 12.94 -16.28 -1.14
CA ASN A 213 13.81 -16.79 -0.06
C ASN A 213 13.00 -17.31 1.14
N PHE A 214 11.81 -16.82 1.34
CA PHE A 214 10.91 -17.20 2.44
C PHE A 214 9.64 -17.91 1.94
N GLY A 215 9.53 -18.22 0.65
CA GLY A 215 8.33 -18.85 0.07
C GLY A 215 7.23 -17.86 -0.32
N GLN A 216 7.53 -16.55 -0.38
CA GLN A 216 6.55 -15.50 -0.68
C GLN A 216 6.00 -15.54 -2.12
N THR A 217 6.61 -16.31 -3.01
CA THR A 217 6.09 -16.56 -4.37
C THR A 217 5.49 -17.96 -4.53
N LYS A 218 5.37 -18.74 -3.46
CA LYS A 218 4.70 -20.03 -3.47
C LYS A 218 3.20 -19.86 -3.24
N SER A 219 2.51 -19.25 -4.20
CA SER A 219 1.07 -19.03 -4.12
C SER A 219 0.32 -20.35 -3.88
N PRO A 220 -0.49 -20.46 -2.83
CA PRO A 220 -1.28 -21.66 -2.61
C PRO A 220 -2.46 -21.74 -3.60
N SER A 221 -2.96 -22.93 -3.85
CA SER A 221 -4.31 -23.06 -4.41
C SER A 221 -5.31 -22.58 -3.36
N VAL A 222 -6.05 -21.51 -3.67
CA VAL A 222 -6.94 -20.87 -2.69
C VAL A 222 -8.28 -21.61 -2.61
N GLY A 223 -8.70 -22.28 -3.68
CA GLY A 223 -9.94 -23.08 -3.75
C GLY A 223 -11.23 -22.24 -3.82
N GLU A 224 -11.10 -20.92 -3.79
CA GLU A 224 -12.16 -19.93 -3.89
C GLU A 224 -11.66 -18.75 -4.72
N LYS A 225 -12.56 -17.97 -5.29
CA LYS A 225 -12.20 -16.75 -5.99
C LYS A 225 -11.58 -15.72 -5.03
N VAL A 226 -10.42 -15.18 -5.41
CA VAL A 226 -9.74 -14.13 -4.69
C VAL A 226 -10.30 -12.77 -5.12
N THR A 227 -10.56 -11.90 -4.15
CA THR A 227 -11.11 -10.56 -4.36
C THR A 227 -10.13 -9.44 -4.03
N ALA A 228 -9.11 -9.74 -3.22
CA ALA A 228 -8.03 -8.79 -2.93
C ALA A 228 -6.72 -9.54 -2.63
N VAL A 229 -5.61 -8.92 -3.01
CA VAL A 229 -4.25 -9.36 -2.66
C VAL A 229 -3.50 -8.25 -1.96
N TYR A 230 -2.63 -8.63 -1.05
CA TYR A 230 -1.73 -7.75 -0.33
C TYR A 230 -0.37 -8.41 -0.21
N ALA A 231 0.67 -7.60 -0.12
CA ALA A 231 2.01 -8.10 0.13
C ALA A 231 2.70 -7.27 1.22
N GLY A 232 3.34 -7.95 2.13
CA GLY A 232 4.23 -7.37 3.12
C GLY A 232 5.68 -7.56 2.71
N TYR A 233 6.62 -7.27 3.61
CA TYR A 233 8.05 -7.34 3.29
C TYR A 233 8.47 -8.71 2.74
N TYR A 234 8.02 -9.82 3.33
CA TYR A 234 8.42 -11.18 2.99
C TYR A 234 7.25 -12.16 2.93
N SER A 235 6.04 -11.66 2.86
CA SER A 235 4.81 -12.46 2.88
C SER A 235 3.78 -11.88 1.91
N SER A 236 2.88 -12.74 1.45
CA SER A 236 1.77 -12.39 0.58
C SER A 236 0.46 -12.86 1.18
N TYR A 237 -0.62 -12.19 0.86
CA TYR A 237 -1.95 -12.45 1.39
C TYR A 237 -3.00 -12.37 0.28
N ALA A 238 -3.99 -13.23 0.36
CA ALA A 238 -5.17 -13.20 -0.49
C ALA A 238 -6.44 -13.22 0.37
N VAL A 239 -7.39 -12.38 0.03
CA VAL A 239 -8.73 -12.37 0.60
C VAL A 239 -9.69 -12.99 -0.40
N THR A 240 -10.49 -13.96 0.04
CA THR A 240 -11.45 -14.65 -0.81
C THR A 240 -12.82 -14.01 -0.76
N GLU A 241 -13.69 -14.37 -1.70
CA GLU A 241 -15.09 -13.95 -1.76
C GLU A 241 -15.87 -14.23 -0.47
N SER A 242 -15.53 -15.32 0.24
CA SER A 242 -16.11 -15.65 1.56
C SER A 242 -15.49 -14.87 2.73
N GLY A 243 -14.52 -13.96 2.46
CA GLY A 243 -13.79 -13.19 3.46
C GLY A 243 -12.70 -13.98 4.20
N ASN A 244 -12.34 -15.19 3.72
CA ASN A 244 -11.19 -15.91 4.27
C ASN A 244 -9.88 -15.26 3.81
N VAL A 245 -8.88 -15.29 4.71
CA VAL A 245 -7.53 -14.80 4.39
C VAL A 245 -6.59 -15.99 4.30
N LYS A 246 -5.86 -16.07 3.19
CA LYS A 246 -4.75 -17.00 2.98
C LYS A 246 -3.45 -16.20 3.00
N SER A 247 -2.42 -16.74 3.61
CA SER A 247 -1.08 -16.15 3.64
C SER A 247 -0.03 -17.17 3.24
N TRP A 248 1.05 -16.69 2.63
CA TRP A 248 2.24 -17.47 2.30
C TRP A 248 3.49 -16.59 2.36
N GLY A 249 4.64 -17.22 2.37
CA GLY A 249 5.93 -16.54 2.55
C GLY A 249 6.50 -16.77 3.94
N LEU A 250 7.19 -15.76 4.47
CA LEU A 250 7.68 -15.82 5.83
C LEU A 250 6.48 -16.00 6.76
N ASP A 251 6.51 -17.05 7.56
CA ASP A 251 5.55 -17.26 8.65
C ASP A 251 5.75 -16.21 9.75
N GLY A 252 5.60 -14.95 9.35
CA GLY A 252 5.51 -13.80 10.20
C GLY A 252 4.04 -13.56 10.51
N TYR A 253 3.75 -13.32 11.74
CA TYR A 253 2.40 -12.99 12.17
C TYR A 253 2.07 -11.58 11.68
N LEU A 254 1.10 -11.43 10.78
CA LEU A 254 0.69 -10.16 10.15
C LEU A 254 0.54 -9.00 11.15
N MET A 255 0.11 -9.34 12.35
CA MET A 255 -0.07 -8.39 13.45
C MET A 255 0.77 -8.81 14.69
N GLY A 256 1.86 -9.54 14.50
CA GLY A 256 2.69 -10.05 15.58
C GLY A 256 2.01 -11.18 16.37
N THR A 257 2.61 -11.51 17.50
CA THR A 257 2.09 -12.51 18.45
C THR A 257 1.64 -11.83 19.74
N ASP A 258 0.67 -12.45 20.43
CA ASP A 258 0.38 -12.09 21.82
C ASP A 258 1.50 -12.54 22.77
N ALA A 259 1.36 -12.24 24.05
CA ALA A 259 2.33 -12.62 25.09
C ALA A 259 2.57 -14.14 25.19
N PHE A 260 1.74 -14.96 24.55
CA PHE A 260 1.87 -16.42 24.50
C PHE A 260 2.36 -16.93 23.14
N GLY A 261 2.83 -16.03 22.26
CA GLY A 261 3.31 -16.38 20.92
C GLY A 261 2.22 -16.78 19.92
N ARG A 262 0.95 -16.46 20.18
CA ARG A 262 -0.16 -16.79 19.32
C ARG A 262 -0.44 -15.67 18.32
N ASP A 263 -0.70 -16.01 17.06
CA ASP A 263 -1.03 -15.08 15.98
C ASP A 263 -2.24 -14.19 16.34
N VAL A 264 -1.98 -12.90 16.49
CA VAL A 264 -3.00 -11.92 16.86
C VAL A 264 -3.99 -11.68 15.74
N PHE A 265 -3.54 -11.65 14.48
CA PHE A 265 -4.43 -11.46 13.34
C PHE A 265 -5.46 -12.58 13.21
N ARG A 266 -4.99 -13.84 13.29
CA ARG A 266 -5.87 -15.01 13.30
C ARG A 266 -6.92 -14.96 14.41
N ARG A 267 -6.53 -14.49 15.58
CA ARG A 267 -7.42 -14.35 16.74
C ARG A 267 -8.44 -13.24 16.57
N LEU A 268 -8.07 -12.13 15.94
CA LEU A 268 -8.99 -11.03 15.62
C LEU A 268 -10.08 -11.48 14.64
N ILE A 269 -9.70 -12.20 13.59
CA ILE A 269 -10.67 -12.74 12.61
C ILE A 269 -11.62 -13.74 13.26
N VAL A 270 -11.09 -14.66 14.07
CA VAL A 270 -11.91 -15.66 14.78
C VAL A 270 -12.80 -14.99 15.84
N GLY A 271 -12.27 -14.02 16.58
CA GLY A 271 -13.04 -13.24 17.56
C GLY A 271 -14.14 -12.39 16.92
N GLY A 272 -13.85 -11.74 15.79
CA GLY A 272 -14.83 -10.97 15.03
C GLY A 272 -15.98 -11.82 14.47
N ARG A 273 -15.70 -13.05 14.07
CA ARG A 273 -16.77 -14.00 13.66
C ARG A 273 -17.71 -14.37 14.81
N MET A 274 -17.20 -14.49 16.02
CA MET A 274 -18.04 -14.83 17.19
C MET A 274 -18.90 -13.67 17.72
N THR A 275 -18.55 -12.43 17.37
CA THR A 275 -19.31 -11.23 17.75
C THR A 275 -20.35 -10.80 16.70
N MET A 276 -20.31 -11.37 15.50
CA MET A 276 -21.25 -11.08 14.41
C MET A 276 -22.33 -12.16 14.23
N THR A 277 -22.37 -13.17 15.09
CA THR A 277 -23.44 -14.16 15.21
C THR A 277 -24.26 -13.91 16.47
#